data_c6b1bf7711e8678a57a63dc767ceb7e6
#
_entry.id   c6b1bf7711e8678a57a63dc767ceb7e6
#
_cell.length_a   1.000
_cell.length_b   1.000
_cell.length_c   1.000
_cell.angle_alpha   90.00
_cell.angle_beta   90.00
_cell.angle_gamma   90.00
#
_symmetry.space_group_name_H-M   'P 1'
#
loop_
_entity.id
_entity.type
_entity.pdbx_description
1 polymer ?
#
loop_
_entity_poly.entity_id
_entity_poly.type
_entity_poly.pdbx_seq_one_letter_code
_entity_poly.pdbx_strand_id
1 'polypeptide(L)'
;MGNFFKNSKKGKDLHGVNEKNYDNIVIKKDKKRFWIKSLLKLISFVILVVLVSFIAFKHYTKDLTMKEQKANLLNEIKDGRYDITNLVNKSGCSLVTIGDDSNNLAIGKDDGKNVSGSIIRTDGYIITSYSAIKDFSKVYVKISSNDISPFEARIVGFDKDTDIAVLKIGANGLKSISTSELEVLEIGEKVATLGNTTSEEPVGFVSNGIVSAPIKKTSVGEEGHSDSKVFDLIETNSLINSDNNSGILCDYNGVVIGINSLYFTNKFSKPGIYYALEINDALRIADSIIRKGGVTASVTLGVTGSTVADEKSNIYGIYVEDVDKGSNAFNAGIKPTDIIVEADNEKVKNIESLADLLKNIL
;
A
#
# COMPACT_ATOMS: atom_id res chain seq x y z
N MET A 1 -73.74 -19.52 13.88
CA MET A 1 -74.40 -18.33 14.47
C MET A 1 -74.94 -17.51 13.33
N GLY A 2 -76.13 -17.28 13.09
CA GLY A 2 -77.40 -17.27 13.75
C GLY A 2 -78.36 -16.59 12.84
N ASN A 3 -79.39 -17.29 12.56
CA ASN A 3 -80.82 -16.88 12.59
C ASN A 3 -81.22 -15.39 12.38
N PHE A 4 -82.41 -15.37 11.80
CA PHE A 4 -83.51 -14.34 11.79
C PHE A 4 -83.63 -13.64 10.45
N PHE A 5 -84.81 -13.62 9.79
CA PHE A 5 -86.16 -13.35 10.31
C PHE A 5 -87.24 -13.97 9.41
N LYS A 6 -88.14 -14.55 10.10
CA LYS A 6 -89.54 -14.79 9.72
C LYS A 6 -90.30 -13.42 9.81
N ASN A 7 -91.09 -13.05 8.85
CA ASN A 7 -92.37 -12.47 9.23
C ASN A 7 -93.48 -12.63 8.17
N SER A 8 -94.55 -13.07 8.69
CA SER A 8 -95.88 -13.26 8.15
C SER A 8 -96.62 -11.96 8.12
N LYS A 9 -97.53 -11.76 7.13
CA LYS A 9 -98.91 -11.25 7.31
C LYS A 9 -99.64 -11.35 5.97
N LYS A 10 -100.56 -12.24 5.95
CA LYS A 10 -102.08 -12.16 5.92
C LYS A 10 -102.71 -11.05 5.04
N GLY A 11 -103.43 -11.54 4.09
CA GLY A 11 -104.83 -11.23 3.91
C GLY A 11 -105.22 -10.41 2.69
N LYS A 12 -105.86 -10.95 1.72
CA LYS A 12 -107.29 -10.91 1.60
C LYS A 12 -107.69 -11.52 0.26
N ASP A 13 -108.75 -12.23 0.33
CA ASP A 13 -109.54 -12.84 -0.78
C ASP A 13 -109.90 -11.88 -1.87
N LEU A 14 -109.85 -12.39 -3.12
CA LEU A 14 -110.85 -12.14 -4.12
C LEU A 14 -110.86 -13.24 -5.19
N HIS A 15 -112.01 -13.80 -5.33
CA HIS A 15 -112.53 -14.81 -6.20
C HIS A 15 -111.97 -15.01 -7.61
N GLY A 16 -111.76 -16.26 -7.92
CA GLY A 16 -112.17 -16.85 -9.15
C GLY A 16 -111.34 -16.59 -10.34
N VAL A 17 -110.45 -17.49 -10.63
CA VAL A 17 -110.23 -17.93 -12.04
C VAL A 17 -109.39 -19.22 -12.00
N ASN A 18 -109.99 -20.33 -12.44
CA ASN A 18 -109.47 -21.56 -12.99
C ASN A 18 -108.00 -22.00 -12.54
N GLU A 19 -108.02 -23.08 -11.72
CA GLU A 19 -106.97 -24.05 -11.73
C GLU A 19 -106.86 -24.71 -13.08
N LYS A 20 -105.88 -24.38 -13.85
CA LYS A 20 -105.29 -25.28 -14.85
C LYS A 20 -103.79 -24.98 -15.07
N ASN A 21 -103.06 -26.03 -14.76
CA ASN A 21 -101.72 -26.36 -15.27
C ASN A 21 -100.58 -25.42 -15.00
N TYR A 22 -100.00 -25.48 -13.77
CA TYR A 22 -98.63 -25.07 -13.51
C TYR A 22 -97.69 -26.16 -12.99
N ASP A 23 -98.01 -27.45 -13.21
CA ASP A 23 -97.25 -28.57 -12.68
C ASP A 23 -95.95 -28.90 -13.43
N ASN A 24 -95.41 -28.10 -14.32
CA ASN A 24 -94.22 -28.43 -15.05
C ASN A 24 -93.28 -27.23 -15.33
N ILE A 25 -93.06 -26.35 -14.38
CA ILE A 25 -91.92 -25.44 -14.50
C ILE A 25 -90.75 -26.02 -13.77
N VAL A 26 -89.92 -26.86 -14.43
CA VAL A 26 -88.65 -27.34 -13.98
C VAL A 26 -87.65 -26.21 -14.16
N ILE A 27 -87.43 -25.41 -13.12
CA ILE A 27 -86.31 -24.43 -13.10
C ILE A 27 -85.00 -25.22 -13.01
N LYS A 28 -84.43 -25.55 -14.15
CA LYS A 28 -83.04 -26.02 -14.20
C LYS A 28 -82.10 -24.85 -13.79
N LYS A 29 -81.79 -24.76 -12.51
CA LYS A 29 -80.70 -23.92 -12.07
C LYS A 29 -79.43 -24.34 -12.81
N ASP A 30 -78.91 -23.43 -13.61
CA ASP A 30 -77.73 -23.62 -14.42
C ASP A 30 -76.52 -23.79 -13.49
N LYS A 31 -76.27 -25.03 -12.99
CA LYS A 31 -75.19 -25.40 -12.07
C LYS A 31 -73.83 -25.00 -12.62
N LYS A 32 -73.67 -24.99 -13.96
CA LYS A 32 -72.42 -24.58 -14.61
C LYS A 32 -72.08 -23.10 -14.31
N ARG A 33 -73.06 -22.21 -14.41
CA ARG A 33 -72.86 -20.77 -14.19
C ARG A 33 -72.54 -20.45 -12.70
N PHE A 34 -73.09 -21.23 -11.79
CA PHE A 34 -72.78 -21.11 -10.35
C PHE A 34 -71.34 -21.56 -10.07
N TRP A 35 -70.92 -22.69 -10.62
CA TRP A 35 -69.53 -23.20 -10.47
C TRP A 35 -68.51 -22.29 -11.08
N ILE A 36 -68.76 -21.68 -12.26
CA ILE A 36 -67.86 -20.70 -12.90
C ILE A 36 -67.72 -19.46 -12.03
N LYS A 37 -68.81 -18.92 -11.49
CA LYS A 37 -68.71 -17.74 -10.58
C LYS A 37 -67.98 -18.06 -9.28
N SER A 38 -68.13 -19.26 -8.72
CA SER A 38 -67.40 -19.70 -7.53
C SER A 38 -65.91 -19.89 -7.82
N LEU A 39 -65.56 -20.47 -8.99
CA LEU A 39 -64.19 -20.62 -9.47
C LEU A 39 -63.49 -19.29 -9.69
N LEU A 40 -64.17 -18.31 -10.30
CA LEU A 40 -63.66 -16.97 -10.50
C LEU A 40 -63.38 -16.22 -9.19
N LYS A 41 -64.24 -16.41 -8.17
CA LYS A 41 -64.01 -15.85 -6.84
C LYS A 41 -62.80 -16.51 -6.15
N LEU A 42 -62.66 -17.84 -6.33
CA LEU A 42 -61.48 -18.56 -5.78
C LEU A 42 -60.17 -18.08 -6.45
N ILE A 43 -60.16 -17.94 -7.77
CA ILE A 43 -59.01 -17.43 -8.52
C ILE A 43 -58.68 -15.97 -8.12
N SER A 44 -59.70 -15.12 -7.95
CA SER A 44 -59.52 -13.74 -7.49
C SER A 44 -58.92 -13.68 -6.07
N PHE A 45 -59.37 -14.58 -5.19
CA PHE A 45 -58.82 -14.69 -3.84
C PHE A 45 -57.36 -15.17 -3.83
N VAL A 46 -57.02 -16.17 -4.67
CA VAL A 46 -55.63 -16.63 -4.81
C VAL A 46 -54.70 -15.52 -5.35
N ILE A 47 -55.17 -14.80 -6.36
CA ILE A 47 -54.43 -13.65 -6.91
C ILE A 47 -54.18 -12.58 -5.83
N LEU A 48 -55.20 -12.28 -5.02
CA LEU A 48 -55.09 -11.32 -3.92
C LEU A 48 -54.05 -11.77 -2.87
N VAL A 49 -54.06 -13.05 -2.48
CA VAL A 49 -53.11 -13.64 -1.54
C VAL A 49 -51.68 -13.58 -2.08
N VAL A 50 -51.47 -13.89 -3.37
CA VAL A 50 -50.17 -13.80 -4.05
C VAL A 50 -49.70 -12.36 -4.08
N LEU A 51 -50.57 -11.40 -4.40
CA LEU A 51 -50.22 -9.97 -4.41
C LEU A 51 -49.82 -9.45 -3.04
N VAL A 52 -50.54 -9.79 -1.99
CA VAL A 52 -50.23 -9.41 -0.61
C VAL A 52 -48.92 -10.04 -0.16
N SER A 53 -48.70 -11.34 -0.50
CA SER A 53 -47.43 -12.02 -0.19
C SER A 53 -46.24 -11.38 -0.93
N PHE A 54 -46.41 -10.97 -2.19
CA PHE A 54 -45.40 -10.28 -2.98
C PHE A 54 -45.03 -8.91 -2.39
N ILE A 55 -46.05 -8.15 -1.96
CA ILE A 55 -45.84 -6.84 -1.32
C ILE A 55 -45.12 -7.03 0.04
N ALA A 56 -45.54 -8.01 0.84
CA ALA A 56 -44.89 -8.33 2.09
C ALA A 56 -43.44 -8.79 1.90
N PHE A 57 -43.18 -9.63 0.89
CA PHE A 57 -41.83 -10.07 0.52
C PHE A 57 -40.93 -8.90 0.08
N LYS A 58 -41.46 -8.00 -0.76
CA LYS A 58 -40.73 -6.80 -1.20
C LYS A 58 -40.41 -5.86 -0.02
N HIS A 59 -41.32 -5.74 0.93
CA HIS A 59 -41.07 -4.96 2.14
C HIS A 59 -40.03 -5.60 3.06
N TYR A 60 -40.08 -6.93 3.22
CA TYR A 60 -39.12 -7.70 3.99
C TYR A 60 -37.71 -7.66 3.39
N THR A 61 -37.56 -7.82 2.06
CA THR A 61 -36.27 -7.71 1.39
C THR A 61 -35.70 -6.31 1.49
N LYS A 62 -36.52 -5.27 1.39
CA LYS A 62 -36.08 -3.86 1.57
C LYS A 62 -35.58 -3.61 3.00
N ASP A 63 -36.22 -4.19 4.00
CA ASP A 63 -35.82 -4.05 5.41
C ASP A 63 -34.52 -4.79 5.71
N LEU A 64 -34.28 -5.94 5.07
CA LEU A 64 -33.03 -6.70 5.16
C LEU A 64 -31.88 -5.92 4.53
N THR A 65 -32.04 -5.36 3.32
CA THR A 65 -31.01 -4.57 2.67
C THR A 65 -30.66 -3.31 3.46
N MET A 66 -31.65 -2.64 4.05
CA MET A 66 -31.43 -1.47 4.94
C MET A 66 -30.69 -1.86 6.23
N LYS A 67 -30.97 -3.03 6.80
CA LYS A 67 -30.25 -3.53 7.99
C LYS A 67 -28.79 -3.90 7.64
N GLU A 68 -28.57 -4.53 6.50
CA GLU A 68 -27.21 -4.82 6.00
C GLU A 68 -26.43 -3.56 5.71
N GLN A 69 -27.00 -2.58 5.01
CA GLN A 69 -26.36 -1.28 4.76
C GLN A 69 -26.04 -0.55 6.06
N LYS A 70 -26.97 -0.56 7.04
CA LYS A 70 -26.72 0.05 8.35
C LYS A 70 -25.65 -0.71 9.17
N ALA A 71 -25.60 -2.04 9.06
CA ALA A 71 -24.57 -2.84 9.70
C ALA A 71 -23.19 -2.58 9.04
N ASN A 72 -23.13 -2.49 7.71
CA ASN A 72 -21.91 -2.15 6.98
C ASN A 72 -21.45 -0.73 7.32
N LEU A 73 -22.33 0.26 7.35
CA LEU A 73 -22.02 1.63 7.75
C LEU A 73 -21.56 1.71 9.22
N LEU A 74 -22.17 0.93 10.13
CA LEU A 74 -21.73 0.85 11.52
C LEU A 74 -20.40 0.13 11.67
N ASN A 75 -20.09 -0.82 10.80
CA ASN A 75 -18.79 -1.46 10.74
C ASN A 75 -17.73 -0.49 10.16
N GLU A 76 -18.03 0.23 9.11
CA GLU A 76 -17.15 1.31 8.59
C GLU A 76 -16.87 2.39 9.67
N ILE A 77 -17.88 2.77 10.46
CA ILE A 77 -17.71 3.73 11.57
C ILE A 77 -16.90 3.11 12.73
N LYS A 78 -17.04 1.81 12.99
CA LYS A 78 -16.24 1.09 13.98
C LYS A 78 -14.81 0.86 13.49
N ASP A 79 -14.64 0.53 12.22
CA ASP A 79 -13.34 0.33 11.59
C ASP A 79 -12.48 1.59 11.63
N GLY A 80 -13.05 2.78 11.49
CA GLY A 80 -12.33 4.03 11.66
C GLY A 80 -11.72 4.25 13.07
N ARG A 81 -12.11 3.46 14.06
CA ARG A 81 -11.56 3.53 15.42
C ARG A 81 -10.52 2.45 15.72
N TYR A 82 -10.52 1.33 14.97
CA TYR A 82 -9.62 0.20 15.16
C TYR A 82 -8.56 0.07 14.06
N ASP A 83 -8.55 1.00 13.15
CA ASP A 83 -7.81 0.97 11.91
C ASP A 83 -6.29 0.89 12.15
N ILE A 84 -5.74 1.77 13.01
CA ILE A 84 -4.30 1.81 13.31
C ILE A 84 -3.83 0.51 14.00
N THR A 85 -4.63 -0.06 14.90
CA THR A 85 -4.27 -1.31 15.58
C THR A 85 -4.20 -2.47 14.59
N ASN A 86 -5.16 -2.55 13.67
CA ASN A 86 -5.15 -3.57 12.61
C ASN A 86 -3.96 -3.39 11.66
N LEU A 87 -3.67 -2.14 11.28
CA LEU A 87 -2.51 -1.77 10.47
C LEU A 87 -1.21 -2.20 11.13
N VAL A 88 -1.02 -1.88 12.42
CA VAL A 88 0.15 -2.28 13.21
C VAL A 88 0.32 -3.79 13.22
N ASN A 89 -0.74 -4.54 13.50
CA ASN A 89 -0.71 -6.00 13.51
C ASN A 89 -0.40 -6.62 12.13
N LYS A 90 -0.88 -5.99 11.07
CA LYS A 90 -0.68 -6.49 9.69
C LYS A 90 0.72 -6.20 9.18
N SER A 91 1.19 -4.97 9.35
CA SER A 91 2.42 -4.47 8.71
C SER A 91 3.64 -4.48 9.64
N GLY A 92 3.43 -4.42 10.94
CA GLY A 92 4.51 -4.41 11.93
C GLY A 92 5.38 -5.66 11.92
N CYS A 93 4.84 -6.81 11.51
CA CYS A 93 5.59 -8.06 11.42
C CYS A 93 6.67 -8.08 10.32
N SER A 94 6.73 -7.06 9.47
CA SER A 94 7.81 -6.85 8.50
C SER A 94 8.93 -5.94 9.02
N LEU A 95 8.76 -5.35 10.20
CA LEU A 95 9.76 -4.50 10.83
C LEU A 95 10.76 -5.33 11.63
N VAL A 96 11.99 -4.84 11.69
CA VAL A 96 13.08 -5.42 12.48
C VAL A 96 13.83 -4.32 13.23
N THR A 97 14.50 -4.71 14.32
CA THR A 97 15.43 -3.85 15.04
C THR A 97 16.85 -4.22 14.64
N ILE A 98 17.68 -3.22 14.38
CA ILE A 98 19.06 -3.37 13.94
C ILE A 98 19.96 -2.67 14.96
N GLY A 99 21.06 -3.30 15.35
CA GLY A 99 22.02 -2.75 16.30
C GLY A 99 23.43 -3.27 16.05
N ASP A 100 24.40 -2.71 16.79
CA ASP A 100 25.82 -3.08 16.73
C ASP A 100 26.24 -4.09 17.82
N ASP A 101 25.36 -4.36 18.79
CA ASP A 101 25.59 -5.31 19.90
C ASP A 101 24.45 -6.35 19.98
N SER A 102 24.80 -7.62 19.74
CA SER A 102 23.82 -8.71 19.77
C SER A 102 23.24 -8.96 21.16
N ASN A 103 24.00 -8.70 22.24
CA ASN A 103 23.54 -8.92 23.62
C ASN A 103 22.50 -7.86 24.01
N ASN A 104 22.77 -6.59 23.68
CA ASN A 104 21.81 -5.51 23.91
C ASN A 104 20.50 -5.74 23.14
N LEU A 105 20.60 -6.13 21.87
CA LEU A 105 19.44 -6.49 21.06
C LEU A 105 18.67 -7.70 21.61
N ALA A 106 19.39 -8.74 22.10
CA ALA A 106 18.74 -9.94 22.62
C ALA A 106 17.84 -9.65 23.82
N ILE A 107 18.27 -8.73 24.70
CA ILE A 107 17.52 -8.34 25.91
C ILE A 107 16.61 -7.13 25.73
N GLY A 108 16.43 -6.66 24.49
CA GLY A 108 15.58 -5.50 24.18
C GLY A 108 16.12 -4.16 24.70
N LYS A 109 17.41 -4.07 25.02
CA LYS A 109 18.00 -2.84 25.52
C LYS A 109 18.24 -1.87 24.37
N ASP A 110 17.57 -0.74 24.43
CA ASP A 110 17.88 0.39 23.57
C ASP A 110 18.97 1.26 24.22
N ASP A 111 20.11 1.35 23.58
CA ASP A 111 21.24 2.21 23.99
C ASP A 111 21.29 3.52 23.16
N GLY A 112 20.22 3.82 22.42
CA GLY A 112 20.09 4.98 21.54
C GLY A 112 20.78 4.80 20.17
N LYS A 113 21.26 3.57 19.87
CA LYS A 113 21.89 3.24 18.60
C LYS A 113 21.03 2.32 17.72
N ASN A 114 19.98 1.74 18.31
CA ASN A 114 19.10 0.86 17.56
C ASN A 114 18.43 1.60 16.41
N VAL A 115 18.30 0.92 15.28
CA VAL A 115 17.73 1.44 14.04
C VAL A 115 16.62 0.51 13.58
N SER A 116 15.56 1.08 13.01
CA SER A 116 14.55 0.27 12.34
C SER A 116 15.04 -0.25 10.99
N GLY A 117 14.51 -1.39 10.58
CA GLY A 117 14.63 -1.91 9.23
C GLY A 117 13.34 -2.56 8.76
N SER A 118 13.23 -2.77 7.47
CA SER A 118 12.04 -3.34 6.83
C SER A 118 12.41 -4.54 5.97
N ILE A 119 11.80 -5.69 6.24
CA ILE A 119 12.01 -6.92 5.47
C ILE A 119 11.34 -6.77 4.11
N ILE A 120 12.13 -6.78 3.05
CA ILE A 120 11.64 -6.62 1.66
C ILE A 120 11.45 -7.96 0.93
N ARG A 121 12.10 -9.03 1.41
CA ARG A 121 11.99 -10.36 0.80
C ARG A 121 11.94 -11.44 1.88
N THR A 122 11.16 -12.46 1.61
CA THR A 122 10.94 -13.59 2.53
C THR A 122 12.19 -14.41 2.85
N ASP A 123 13.26 -14.26 2.05
CA ASP A 123 14.57 -14.90 2.23
C ASP A 123 15.55 -14.06 3.05
N GLY A 124 15.12 -12.95 3.68
CA GLY A 124 15.90 -12.20 4.65
C GLY A 124 16.68 -11.00 4.12
N TYR A 125 16.26 -10.42 2.99
CA TYR A 125 16.73 -9.09 2.59
C TYR A 125 15.96 -8.01 3.31
N ILE A 126 16.70 -7.00 3.82
CA ILE A 126 16.18 -5.92 4.66
C ILE A 126 16.71 -4.59 4.15
N ILE A 127 15.82 -3.58 4.06
CA ILE A 127 16.20 -2.18 3.84
C ILE A 127 16.39 -1.51 5.19
N THR A 128 17.45 -0.69 5.30
CA THR A 128 17.70 0.21 6.42
C THR A 128 18.42 1.49 5.94
N SER A 129 18.71 2.42 6.87
CA SER A 129 19.46 3.65 6.59
C SER A 129 20.97 3.38 6.60
N TYR A 130 21.66 3.77 5.53
CA TYR A 130 23.10 3.69 5.45
C TYR A 130 23.78 4.55 6.53
N SER A 131 23.34 5.81 6.67
CA SER A 131 23.93 6.76 7.62
C SER A 131 23.80 6.30 9.07
N ALA A 132 22.76 5.52 9.38
CA ALA A 132 22.53 5.01 10.72
C ALA A 132 23.41 3.80 11.08
N ILE A 133 23.84 3.00 10.09
CA ILE A 133 24.62 1.77 10.33
C ILE A 133 26.08 1.84 9.87
N LYS A 134 26.49 2.92 9.17
CA LYS A 134 27.83 3.03 8.54
C LYS A 134 29.00 2.89 9.52
N ASP A 135 28.78 3.27 10.79
CA ASP A 135 29.79 3.23 11.83
C ASP A 135 29.73 1.94 12.69
N PHE A 136 28.82 1.01 12.37
CA PHE A 136 28.71 -0.28 13.06
C PHE A 136 29.86 -1.21 12.63
N SER A 137 30.58 -1.74 13.57
CA SER A 137 31.64 -2.73 13.31
C SER A 137 31.06 -4.08 12.87
N LYS A 138 29.92 -4.44 13.42
CA LYS A 138 29.07 -5.58 13.07
C LYS A 138 27.62 -5.14 13.10
N VAL A 139 26.82 -5.76 12.27
CA VAL A 139 25.38 -5.47 12.18
C VAL A 139 24.61 -6.70 12.64
N TYR A 140 23.73 -6.51 13.60
CA TYR A 140 22.83 -7.54 14.10
C TYR A 140 21.39 -7.13 13.86
N VAL A 141 20.54 -8.11 13.57
CA VAL A 141 19.11 -7.90 13.29
C VAL A 141 18.30 -8.78 14.23
N LYS A 142 17.40 -8.19 14.99
CA LYS A 142 16.37 -8.90 15.73
C LYS A 142 15.03 -8.77 15.04
N ILE A 143 14.46 -9.92 14.70
CA ILE A 143 13.10 -10.02 14.21
C ILE A 143 12.19 -9.96 15.43
N SER A 144 11.18 -9.11 15.38
CA SER A 144 10.18 -8.96 16.43
C SER A 144 9.31 -10.21 16.53
N SER A 145 9.85 -11.26 17.14
CA SER A 145 9.12 -12.44 17.58
C SER A 145 9.79 -12.94 18.86
N ASN A 146 9.00 -13.27 19.85
CA ASN A 146 9.47 -13.77 21.13
C ASN A 146 10.45 -14.93 20.90
N ASP A 147 11.62 -14.88 21.52
CA ASP A 147 12.62 -15.95 21.65
C ASP A 147 13.64 -16.19 20.51
N ILE A 148 13.72 -15.35 19.47
CA ILE A 148 14.77 -15.52 18.45
C ILE A 148 15.99 -14.65 18.80
N SER A 149 17.17 -15.30 18.94
CA SER A 149 18.44 -14.59 19.06
C SER A 149 18.70 -13.70 17.84
N PRO A 150 19.32 -12.53 18.01
CA PRO A 150 19.66 -11.67 16.88
C PRO A 150 20.50 -12.40 15.83
N PHE A 151 20.23 -12.15 14.56
CA PHE A 151 21.00 -12.65 13.43
C PHE A 151 22.17 -11.71 13.15
N GLU A 152 23.36 -12.22 12.94
CA GLU A 152 24.44 -11.44 12.33
C GLU A 152 24.06 -11.18 10.86
N ALA A 153 24.07 -9.93 10.46
CA ALA A 153 23.68 -9.50 9.13
C ALA A 153 24.90 -9.13 8.30
N ARG A 154 24.87 -9.52 7.03
CA ARG A 154 25.85 -9.07 6.05
C ARG A 154 25.30 -7.83 5.34
N ILE A 155 26.08 -6.77 5.26
CA ILE A 155 25.78 -5.62 4.40
C ILE A 155 25.96 -6.08 2.95
N VAL A 156 24.87 -6.04 2.17
CA VAL A 156 24.89 -6.37 0.73
C VAL A 156 25.44 -5.20 -0.06
N GLY A 157 25.03 -3.98 0.28
CA GLY A 157 25.49 -2.74 -0.31
C GLY A 157 24.64 -1.56 0.15
N PHE A 158 24.90 -0.39 -0.41
CA PHE A 158 24.19 0.84 -0.05
C PHE A 158 24.18 1.85 -1.20
N ASP A 159 23.26 2.79 -1.13
CA ASP A 159 23.20 4.00 -1.97
C ASP A 159 23.22 5.23 -1.04
N LYS A 160 24.28 6.04 -1.14
CA LYS A 160 24.46 7.24 -0.28
C LYS A 160 23.51 8.37 -0.63
N ASP A 161 23.09 8.46 -1.88
CA ASP A 161 22.25 9.56 -2.37
C ASP A 161 20.84 9.46 -1.79
N THR A 162 20.38 8.24 -1.54
CA THR A 162 19.06 7.95 -0.95
C THR A 162 19.11 7.48 0.50
N ASP A 163 20.33 7.31 1.04
CA ASP A 163 20.56 6.78 2.38
C ASP A 163 20.03 5.34 2.57
N ILE A 164 19.88 4.58 1.50
CA ILE A 164 19.43 3.18 1.55
C ILE A 164 20.63 2.24 1.74
N ALA A 165 20.53 1.33 2.70
CA ALA A 165 21.39 0.16 2.80
C ALA A 165 20.56 -1.12 2.74
N VAL A 166 21.13 -2.16 2.14
CA VAL A 166 20.52 -3.49 2.08
C VAL A 166 21.32 -4.46 2.89
N LEU A 167 20.66 -5.14 3.81
CA LEU A 167 21.20 -6.20 4.63
C LEU A 167 20.68 -7.57 4.21
N LYS A 168 21.44 -8.62 4.55
CA LYS A 168 21.03 -10.02 4.37
C LYS A 168 21.29 -10.81 5.63
N ILE A 169 20.25 -11.47 6.14
CA ILE A 169 20.33 -12.41 7.27
C ILE A 169 20.06 -13.85 6.80
N GLY A 170 20.55 -14.82 7.57
CA GLY A 170 20.41 -16.25 7.29
C GLY A 170 19.04 -16.82 7.73
N ALA A 171 17.93 -16.15 7.37
CA ALA A 171 16.57 -16.58 7.70
C ALA A 171 15.72 -16.70 6.42
N ASN A 172 14.70 -17.57 6.46
CA ASN A 172 13.77 -17.81 5.36
C ASN A 172 12.33 -17.85 5.89
N GLY A 173 11.36 -17.65 5.01
CA GLY A 173 9.96 -17.69 5.37
C GLY A 173 9.49 -16.47 6.18
N LEU A 174 10.25 -15.37 6.11
CA LEU A 174 9.94 -14.14 6.81
C LEU A 174 8.73 -13.44 6.20
N LYS A 175 8.04 -12.66 7.01
CA LYS A 175 6.99 -11.77 6.52
C LYS A 175 7.64 -10.50 5.97
N SER A 176 7.61 -10.33 4.66
CA SER A 176 8.06 -9.11 4.00
C SER A 176 6.94 -8.06 3.98
N ILE A 177 7.33 -6.82 3.70
CA ILE A 177 6.38 -5.74 3.45
C ILE A 177 5.36 -6.15 2.38
N SER A 178 4.11 -5.71 2.57
CA SER A 178 3.05 -5.86 1.57
C SER A 178 2.97 -4.58 0.77
N THR A 179 3.22 -4.67 -0.52
CA THR A 179 3.09 -3.55 -1.47
C THR A 179 1.97 -3.84 -2.46
N SER A 180 1.34 -2.82 -3.01
CA SER A 180 0.46 -2.93 -4.17
C SER A 180 1.04 -2.11 -5.32
N GLU A 181 0.57 -2.35 -6.55
CA GLU A 181 0.74 -1.35 -7.60
C GLU A 181 0.09 -0.07 -7.10
N LEU A 182 0.88 1.02 -7.02
CA LEU A 182 0.41 2.25 -6.41
C LEU A 182 -0.77 2.80 -7.21
N GLU A 183 -1.92 2.84 -6.58
CA GLU A 183 -2.95 3.81 -6.91
C GLU A 183 -2.37 5.21 -6.66
N VAL A 184 -2.78 6.18 -7.44
CA VAL A 184 -2.31 7.57 -7.29
C VAL A 184 -2.64 8.05 -5.88
N LEU A 185 -1.60 8.31 -5.07
CA LEU A 185 -1.79 8.82 -3.71
C LEU A 185 -2.46 10.20 -3.77
N GLU A 186 -3.55 10.35 -3.03
CA GLU A 186 -4.29 11.60 -2.95
C GLU A 186 -3.86 12.43 -1.73
N ILE A 187 -3.85 13.77 -1.90
CA ILE A 187 -3.62 14.67 -0.76
C ILE A 187 -4.75 14.53 0.25
N GLY A 188 -4.38 14.37 1.52
CA GLY A 188 -5.34 14.16 2.60
C GLY A 188 -5.61 12.68 2.89
N GLU A 189 -5.08 11.76 2.09
CA GLU A 189 -5.14 10.32 2.37
C GLU A 189 -4.45 10.01 3.69
N LYS A 190 -5.12 9.19 4.52
CA LYS A 190 -4.61 8.81 5.84
C LYS A 190 -3.46 7.83 5.72
N VAL A 191 -2.38 8.13 6.44
CA VAL A 191 -1.18 7.30 6.48
C VAL A 191 -0.67 7.15 7.91
N ALA A 192 0.14 6.14 8.15
CA ALA A 192 0.85 5.95 9.40
C ALA A 192 2.31 5.58 9.16
N THR A 193 3.20 6.15 9.97
CA THR A 193 4.61 5.75 10.05
C THR A 193 4.81 4.77 11.19
N LEU A 194 5.50 3.66 10.91
CA LEU A 194 5.84 2.62 11.86
C LEU A 194 7.34 2.41 11.89
N GLY A 195 7.88 2.10 13.07
CA GLY A 195 9.26 1.73 13.26
C GLY A 195 9.43 0.79 14.45
N ASN A 196 10.60 0.18 14.56
CA ASN A 196 10.94 -0.67 15.69
C ASN A 196 12.42 -0.52 16.06
N THR A 197 12.69 0.09 17.19
CA THR A 197 14.02 0.22 17.80
C THR A 197 14.12 -0.50 19.13
N THR A 198 13.01 -0.95 19.70
CA THR A 198 12.99 -1.57 21.04
C THR A 198 13.14 -3.08 21.01
N SER A 199 12.87 -3.74 19.89
CA SER A 199 12.95 -5.20 19.71
C SER A 199 12.06 -6.07 20.62
N GLU A 200 11.26 -5.49 21.50
CA GLU A 200 10.36 -6.22 22.41
C GLU A 200 9.00 -6.49 21.77
N GLU A 201 8.48 -5.52 21.02
CA GLU A 201 7.20 -5.59 20.32
C GLU A 201 7.40 -5.56 18.80
N PRO A 202 6.43 -6.04 18.01
CA PRO A 202 6.50 -5.94 16.54
C PRO A 202 6.68 -4.51 16.02
N VAL A 203 6.20 -3.52 16.79
CA VAL A 203 6.29 -2.11 16.45
C VAL A 203 6.56 -1.33 17.72
N GLY A 204 7.72 -0.66 17.78
CA GLY A 204 8.11 0.18 18.91
C GLY A 204 7.62 1.60 18.82
N PHE A 205 7.31 2.09 17.61
CA PHE A 205 6.86 3.46 17.36
C PHE A 205 5.81 3.52 16.27
N VAL A 206 4.74 4.29 16.53
CA VAL A 206 3.66 4.55 15.57
C VAL A 206 3.31 6.02 15.62
N SER A 207 3.22 6.65 14.47
CA SER A 207 2.61 7.97 14.31
C SER A 207 1.61 7.95 13.16
N ASN A 208 0.58 8.76 13.22
CA ASN A 208 -0.42 8.87 12.17
C ASN A 208 -0.45 10.28 11.59
N GLY A 209 -0.86 10.37 10.35
CA GLY A 209 -0.97 11.62 9.62
C GLY A 209 -1.72 11.45 8.31
N ILE A 210 -1.42 12.33 7.39
CA ILE A 210 -1.96 12.33 6.02
C ILE A 210 -0.84 12.54 5.01
N VAL A 211 -1.10 12.21 3.76
CA VAL A 211 -0.32 12.69 2.63
C VAL A 211 -0.51 14.19 2.52
N SER A 212 0.57 14.96 2.73
CA SER A 212 0.52 16.42 2.81
C SER A 212 0.67 17.11 1.46
N ALA A 213 1.29 16.45 0.49
CA ALA A 213 1.49 16.96 -0.86
C ALA A 213 1.54 15.80 -1.88
N PRO A 214 1.31 16.07 -3.18
CA PRO A 214 1.52 15.07 -4.22
C PRO A 214 2.96 14.56 -4.20
N ILE A 215 3.17 13.36 -4.77
CA ILE A 215 4.52 12.80 -4.93
C ILE A 215 5.43 13.84 -5.57
N LYS A 216 6.50 14.16 -4.86
CA LYS A 216 7.48 15.14 -5.29
C LYS A 216 8.66 14.46 -5.96
N LYS A 217 8.82 14.68 -7.26
CA LYS A 217 10.05 14.31 -7.96
C LYS A 217 11.19 15.20 -7.44
N THR A 218 12.15 14.56 -6.82
CA THR A 218 13.31 15.25 -6.24
C THR A 218 14.57 14.70 -6.87
N SER A 219 15.40 15.61 -7.38
CA SER A 219 16.74 15.26 -7.82
C SER A 219 17.71 15.35 -6.64
N VAL A 220 18.53 14.33 -6.46
CA VAL A 220 19.61 14.31 -5.48
C VAL A 220 20.92 14.24 -6.25
N GLY A 221 21.77 15.25 -6.06
CA GLY A 221 23.04 15.47 -6.73
C GLY A 221 23.42 16.93 -6.59
N GLU A 222 24.64 17.31 -6.89
CA GLU A 222 25.03 18.72 -6.95
C GLU A 222 24.34 19.39 -8.15
N GLU A 223 23.78 20.59 -7.93
CA GLU A 223 23.16 21.39 -9.01
C GLU A 223 24.17 21.59 -10.17
N GLY A 224 23.80 21.07 -11.33
CA GLY A 224 24.62 21.22 -12.55
C GLY A 224 25.36 19.96 -13.01
N HIS A 225 25.31 18.85 -12.25
CA HIS A 225 25.85 17.57 -12.69
C HIS A 225 24.76 16.71 -13.34
N SER A 226 25.09 16.10 -14.48
CA SER A 226 24.18 15.24 -15.27
C SER A 226 23.76 13.94 -14.57
N ASP A 227 24.28 13.68 -13.38
CA ASP A 227 24.04 12.46 -12.59
C ASP A 227 22.96 12.64 -11.51
N SER A 228 22.15 13.69 -11.56
CA SER A 228 21.06 13.86 -10.60
C SER A 228 20.02 12.76 -10.78
N LYS A 229 20.06 11.77 -9.88
CA LYS A 229 19.03 10.73 -9.80
C LYS A 229 17.72 11.38 -9.34
N VAL A 230 16.65 11.10 -10.05
CA VAL A 230 15.31 11.58 -9.69
C VAL A 230 14.61 10.50 -8.88
N PHE A 231 14.08 10.87 -7.71
CA PHE A 231 13.32 10.00 -6.82
C PHE A 231 11.97 10.61 -6.54
N ASP A 232 11.01 9.73 -6.27
CA ASP A 232 9.69 10.11 -5.84
C ASP A 232 9.63 10.10 -4.31
N LEU A 233 9.33 11.27 -3.71
CA LEU A 233 9.18 11.43 -2.27
C LEU A 233 7.73 11.71 -1.90
N ILE A 234 7.27 11.06 -0.84
CA ILE A 234 5.96 11.30 -0.23
C ILE A 234 6.14 12.29 0.91
N GLU A 235 5.45 13.42 0.85
CA GLU A 235 5.39 14.39 1.94
C GLU A 235 4.22 14.03 2.87
N THR A 236 4.47 13.92 4.17
CA THR A 236 3.48 13.61 5.20
C THR A 236 3.69 14.46 6.45
N ASN A 237 2.63 14.67 7.23
CA ASN A 237 2.73 15.21 8.57
C ASN A 237 2.80 14.12 9.66
N SER A 238 2.80 12.83 9.28
CA SER A 238 3.11 11.74 10.20
C SER A 238 4.58 11.81 10.62
N LEU A 239 4.84 11.84 11.92
CA LEU A 239 6.17 12.06 12.47
C LEU A 239 7.17 10.99 11.99
N ILE A 240 8.31 11.45 11.48
CA ILE A 240 9.49 10.62 11.20
C ILE A 240 10.65 11.16 12.05
N ASN A 241 11.21 10.29 12.89
CA ASN A 241 12.35 10.57 13.78
C ASN A 241 13.33 9.39 13.79
N SER A 242 14.28 9.38 14.77
CA SER A 242 15.23 8.27 14.93
C SER A 242 14.55 6.92 15.14
N ASP A 243 13.42 6.87 15.86
CA ASP A 243 12.78 5.63 16.29
C ASP A 243 12.08 4.89 15.16
N ASN A 244 11.71 5.61 14.09
CA ASN A 244 11.06 5.02 12.94
C ASN A 244 11.77 5.31 11.60
N ASN A 245 12.98 5.84 11.63
CA ASN A 245 13.80 5.98 10.42
C ASN A 245 14.07 4.60 9.80
N SER A 246 13.89 4.47 8.50
CA SER A 246 13.94 3.20 7.74
C SER A 246 12.85 2.18 8.12
N GLY A 247 11.90 2.59 8.93
CA GLY A 247 10.62 1.94 9.05
C GLY A 247 9.74 2.21 7.83
N ILE A 248 8.46 1.96 7.95
CA ILE A 248 7.51 1.99 6.84
C ILE A 248 6.50 3.12 6.99
N LEU A 249 6.12 3.73 5.87
CA LEU A 249 4.91 4.53 5.71
C LEU A 249 3.84 3.64 5.07
N CYS A 250 2.69 3.50 5.73
CA CYS A 250 1.58 2.66 5.27
C CYS A 250 0.32 3.48 5.06
N ASP A 251 -0.53 3.04 4.11
CA ASP A 251 -1.94 3.37 4.10
C ASP A 251 -2.68 2.65 5.24
N TYR A 252 -3.95 2.98 5.45
CA TYR A 252 -4.75 2.34 6.50
C TYR A 252 -5.22 0.92 6.18
N ASN A 253 -4.99 0.42 4.97
CA ASN A 253 -5.16 -0.99 4.61
C ASN A 253 -3.93 -1.84 4.97
N GLY A 254 -2.86 -1.20 5.46
CA GLY A 254 -1.58 -1.84 5.79
C GLY A 254 -0.73 -2.14 4.55
N VAL A 255 -0.96 -1.41 3.47
CA VAL A 255 -0.10 -1.45 2.28
C VAL A 255 1.04 -0.46 2.49
N VAL A 256 2.26 -0.91 2.31
CA VAL A 256 3.44 -0.06 2.41
C VAL A 256 3.57 0.78 1.15
N ILE A 257 3.55 2.10 1.32
CA ILE A 257 3.63 3.09 0.25
C ILE A 257 4.99 3.79 0.20
N GLY A 258 5.78 3.72 1.29
CA GLY A 258 7.10 4.32 1.34
C GLY A 258 7.97 3.81 2.48
N ILE A 259 9.26 4.12 2.41
CA ILE A 259 10.25 3.91 3.47
C ILE A 259 10.53 5.26 4.14
N ASN A 260 10.34 5.31 5.45
CA ASN A 260 10.58 6.53 6.24
C ASN A 260 12.02 7.00 6.11
N SER A 261 12.23 8.28 5.79
CA SER A 261 13.57 8.82 5.58
C SER A 261 13.84 10.06 6.41
N LEU A 262 14.60 9.87 7.48
CA LEU A 262 15.11 10.99 8.27
C LEU A 262 16.15 11.79 7.47
N TYR A 263 16.88 11.16 6.56
CA TYR A 263 17.82 11.82 5.66
C TYR A 263 17.14 12.92 4.83
N PHE A 264 16.06 12.60 4.11
CA PHE A 264 15.33 13.58 3.32
C PHE A 264 14.57 14.57 4.21
N THR A 265 14.04 14.14 5.36
CA THR A 265 13.39 15.02 6.33
C THR A 265 14.36 16.11 6.80
N ASN A 266 15.58 15.76 7.17
CA ASN A 266 16.61 16.71 7.58
C ASN A 266 17.11 17.58 6.41
N LYS A 267 17.27 16.99 5.23
CA LYS A 267 17.74 17.69 4.03
C LYS A 267 16.82 18.83 3.62
N PHE A 268 15.50 18.61 3.67
CA PHE A 268 14.52 19.63 3.27
C PHE A 268 14.06 20.52 4.43
N SER A 269 14.17 20.04 5.67
CA SER A 269 13.99 20.81 6.92
C SER A 269 12.73 21.68 6.96
N LYS A 270 11.59 21.17 6.50
CA LYS A 270 10.30 21.87 6.57
C LYS A 270 9.60 21.55 7.88
N PRO A 271 9.26 22.55 8.72
CA PRO A 271 8.57 22.30 9.99
C PRO A 271 7.23 21.55 9.80
N GLY A 272 7.05 20.43 10.52
CA GLY A 272 5.82 19.63 10.48
C GLY A 272 5.61 18.82 9.21
N ILE A 273 6.58 18.76 8.30
CA ILE A 273 6.56 17.92 7.11
C ILE A 273 7.73 16.95 7.19
N TYR A 274 7.42 15.69 6.93
CA TYR A 274 8.36 14.58 6.92
C TYR A 274 8.34 13.91 5.55
N TYR A 275 9.40 13.18 5.24
CA TYR A 275 9.58 12.58 3.91
C TYR A 275 9.78 11.08 4.00
N ALA A 276 9.05 10.33 3.19
CA ALA A 276 9.31 8.93 2.91
C ALA A 276 9.73 8.77 1.44
N LEU A 277 10.69 7.88 1.19
CA LEU A 277 11.03 7.48 -0.17
C LEU A 277 9.93 6.55 -0.68
N GLU A 278 9.40 6.84 -1.87
CA GLU A 278 8.34 6.07 -2.48
C GLU A 278 8.77 4.59 -2.63
N ILE A 279 7.84 3.67 -2.39
CA ILE A 279 8.16 2.25 -2.21
C ILE A 279 8.76 1.59 -3.45
N ASN A 280 8.27 1.92 -4.66
CA ASN A 280 8.83 1.34 -5.88
C ASN A 280 10.25 1.82 -6.13
N ASP A 281 10.53 3.09 -5.82
CA ASP A 281 11.88 3.63 -5.89
C ASP A 281 12.81 2.96 -4.87
N ALA A 282 12.35 2.79 -3.62
CA ALA A 282 13.12 2.11 -2.60
C ALA A 282 13.43 0.65 -2.99
N LEU A 283 12.44 -0.08 -3.50
CA LEU A 283 12.63 -1.46 -3.95
C LEU A 283 13.52 -1.55 -5.20
N ARG A 284 13.39 -0.61 -6.15
CA ARG A 284 14.25 -0.55 -7.35
C ARG A 284 15.72 -0.33 -6.97
N ILE A 285 15.98 0.54 -6.00
CA ILE A 285 17.32 0.79 -5.46
C ILE A 285 17.85 -0.48 -4.79
N ALA A 286 17.05 -1.08 -3.91
CA ALA A 286 17.42 -2.31 -3.20
C ALA A 286 17.71 -3.46 -4.17
N ASP A 287 16.90 -3.66 -5.19
CA ASP A 287 17.10 -4.67 -6.23
C ASP A 287 18.37 -4.41 -7.03
N SER A 288 18.69 -3.15 -7.34
CA SER A 288 19.94 -2.79 -7.99
C SER A 288 21.15 -3.18 -7.13
N ILE A 289 21.08 -2.87 -5.81
CA ILE A 289 22.13 -3.26 -4.86
C ILE A 289 22.28 -4.78 -4.78
N ILE A 290 21.17 -5.51 -4.71
CA ILE A 290 21.18 -6.99 -4.63
C ILE A 290 21.79 -7.62 -5.89
N ARG A 291 21.40 -7.15 -7.07
CA ARG A 291 21.88 -7.69 -8.36
C ARG A 291 23.38 -7.44 -8.57
N LYS A 292 23.86 -6.28 -8.17
CA LYS A 292 25.27 -5.91 -8.33
C LYS A 292 26.20 -6.62 -7.34
N GLY A 293 25.63 -7.39 -6.38
CA GLY A 293 26.40 -8.29 -5.51
C GLY A 293 27.31 -7.61 -4.49
N GLY A 294 27.11 -6.37 -4.17
CA GLY A 294 27.91 -5.61 -3.21
C GLY A 294 28.13 -4.17 -3.63
N VAL A 295 28.46 -3.38 -2.65
CA VAL A 295 28.75 -1.95 -2.66
C VAL A 295 28.68 -1.32 -4.06
N THR A 296 27.54 -0.76 -4.42
CA THR A 296 27.57 0.37 -5.29
C THR A 296 28.03 1.57 -4.44
N ALA A 297 29.32 1.62 -4.15
CA ALA A 297 29.96 2.89 -4.37
C ALA A 297 29.45 3.31 -5.74
N SER A 298 28.79 4.43 -5.89
CA SER A 298 28.73 5.12 -7.16
C SER A 298 30.15 4.96 -7.71
N VAL A 299 30.32 4.16 -8.80
CA VAL A 299 31.61 4.12 -9.42
C VAL A 299 31.65 5.42 -10.18
N THR A 300 31.86 6.47 -9.42
CA THR A 300 32.38 7.70 -9.96
C THR A 300 33.80 7.34 -10.35
N LEU A 301 34.11 7.51 -11.60
CA LEU A 301 35.49 7.46 -12.06
C LEU A 301 36.36 8.40 -11.17
N GLY A 302 35.70 9.34 -10.47
CA GLY A 302 36.30 10.36 -9.62
C GLY A 302 37.02 11.41 -10.46
N VAL A 303 36.43 11.77 -11.57
CA VAL A 303 36.88 12.87 -12.41
C VAL A 303 35.79 13.94 -12.53
N THR A 304 36.15 15.17 -12.47
CA THR A 304 35.33 16.32 -12.86
C THR A 304 35.84 16.79 -14.22
N GLY A 305 34.94 17.08 -15.15
CA GLY A 305 35.38 17.50 -16.49
C GLY A 305 34.24 18.01 -17.35
N SER A 306 34.59 18.51 -18.51
CA SER A 306 33.66 19.06 -19.50
C SER A 306 33.80 18.35 -20.84
N THR A 307 32.70 18.32 -21.61
CA THR A 307 32.69 17.74 -22.95
C THR A 307 33.55 18.58 -23.89
N VAL A 308 34.50 17.96 -24.59
CA VAL A 308 35.30 18.58 -25.63
C VAL A 308 34.87 18.06 -27.00
N ALA A 309 34.63 18.97 -27.92
CA ALA A 309 34.37 18.69 -29.32
C ALA A 309 35.21 19.66 -30.17
N ASP A 310 36.37 19.22 -30.61
CA ASP A 310 37.21 20.01 -31.56
C ASP A 310 37.16 19.36 -32.95
N GLU A 311 36.33 19.90 -33.81
CA GLU A 311 36.15 19.41 -35.19
C GLU A 311 37.45 19.51 -36.03
N LYS A 312 38.34 20.46 -35.72
CA LYS A 312 39.58 20.68 -36.47
C LYS A 312 40.63 19.60 -36.19
N SER A 313 40.69 19.18 -34.91
CA SER A 313 41.61 18.12 -34.46
C SER A 313 40.96 16.75 -34.44
N ASN A 314 39.67 16.66 -34.77
CA ASN A 314 38.82 15.46 -34.65
C ASN A 314 38.91 14.80 -33.26
N ILE A 315 39.00 15.61 -32.22
CA ILE A 315 39.07 15.21 -30.82
C ILE A 315 37.69 15.42 -30.20
N TYR A 316 37.06 14.31 -29.78
CA TYR A 316 35.82 14.29 -29.01
C TYR A 316 36.10 13.51 -27.75
N GLY A 317 35.56 13.97 -26.62
CA GLY A 317 35.75 13.29 -25.34
C GLY A 317 35.41 14.15 -24.15
N ILE A 318 35.99 13.79 -23.00
CA ILE A 318 35.84 14.55 -21.75
C ILE A 318 37.18 15.07 -21.33
N TYR A 319 37.32 16.40 -21.30
CA TYR A 319 38.46 17.07 -20.70
C TYR A 319 38.37 16.98 -19.16
N VAL A 320 39.38 16.38 -18.54
CA VAL A 320 39.48 16.21 -17.09
C VAL A 320 39.97 17.54 -16.48
N GLU A 321 39.09 18.12 -15.66
CA GLU A 321 39.39 19.37 -14.94
C GLU A 321 40.01 19.07 -13.57
N ASP A 322 39.48 18.08 -12.87
CA ASP A 322 39.98 17.62 -11.55
C ASP A 322 39.82 16.11 -11.39
N VAL A 323 40.61 15.53 -10.47
CA VAL A 323 40.60 14.11 -10.14
C VAL A 323 40.62 13.95 -8.62
N ASP A 324 39.57 13.29 -8.09
CA ASP A 324 39.44 13.03 -6.66
C ASP A 324 40.58 12.16 -6.15
N LYS A 325 41.25 12.60 -5.08
CA LYS A 325 42.33 11.82 -4.44
C LYS A 325 41.79 10.50 -3.90
N GLY A 326 42.42 9.40 -4.32
CA GLY A 326 42.06 8.06 -3.92
C GLY A 326 40.92 7.46 -4.73
N SER A 327 40.40 8.15 -5.76
CA SER A 327 39.43 7.61 -6.71
C SER A 327 40.02 6.54 -7.62
N ASN A 328 39.15 5.84 -8.35
CA ASN A 328 39.59 4.87 -9.36
C ASN A 328 40.41 5.55 -10.46
N ALA A 329 40.02 6.73 -10.91
CA ALA A 329 40.76 7.49 -11.89
C ALA A 329 42.15 7.91 -11.38
N PHE A 330 42.23 8.37 -10.12
CA PHE A 330 43.51 8.74 -9.48
C PHE A 330 44.45 7.52 -9.40
N ASN A 331 43.92 6.37 -8.96
CA ASN A 331 44.70 5.13 -8.86
C ASN A 331 45.10 4.57 -10.23
N ALA A 332 44.29 4.82 -11.27
CA ALA A 332 44.60 4.48 -12.67
C ALA A 332 45.57 5.47 -13.34
N GLY A 333 45.91 6.57 -12.66
CA GLY A 333 46.88 7.55 -13.16
C GLY A 333 46.29 8.63 -14.06
N ILE A 334 44.98 8.81 -14.14
CA ILE A 334 44.33 9.92 -14.82
C ILE A 334 44.65 11.21 -14.07
N LYS A 335 44.92 12.27 -14.80
CA LYS A 335 45.35 13.60 -14.28
C LYS A 335 44.49 14.74 -14.85
N PRO A 336 44.36 15.83 -14.13
CA PRO A 336 43.84 17.06 -14.70
C PRO A 336 44.57 17.38 -16.02
N THR A 337 43.83 17.85 -17.01
CA THR A 337 44.23 18.12 -18.40
C THR A 337 44.25 16.93 -19.36
N ASP A 338 44.00 15.71 -18.89
CA ASP A 338 43.80 14.57 -19.78
C ASP A 338 42.46 14.71 -20.52
N ILE A 339 42.32 14.00 -21.67
CA ILE A 339 41.07 13.89 -22.39
C ILE A 339 40.71 12.41 -22.50
N ILE A 340 39.56 12.03 -21.93
CA ILE A 340 39.02 10.67 -22.02
C ILE A 340 38.28 10.55 -23.36
N VAL A 341 38.86 9.83 -24.31
CA VAL A 341 38.33 9.68 -25.67
C VAL A 341 37.72 8.30 -25.94
N GLU A 342 38.04 7.32 -25.11
CA GLU A 342 37.62 5.90 -25.26
C GLU A 342 37.53 5.24 -23.89
N ALA A 343 36.54 4.38 -23.70
CA ALA A 343 36.40 3.48 -22.57
C ALA A 343 35.88 2.13 -23.07
N ASP A 344 36.52 1.02 -22.68
CA ASP A 344 36.20 -0.35 -23.10
C ASP A 344 36.07 -0.55 -24.64
N ASN A 345 37.00 0.07 -25.41
CA ASN A 345 37.02 0.11 -26.86
C ASN A 345 35.81 0.83 -27.52
N GLU A 346 35.01 1.57 -26.74
CA GLU A 346 33.95 2.42 -27.27
C GLU A 346 34.30 3.91 -27.11
N LYS A 347 33.97 4.71 -28.17
CA LYS A 347 34.27 6.13 -28.17
C LYS A 347 33.41 6.91 -27.20
N VAL A 348 34.05 7.66 -26.33
CA VAL A 348 33.42 8.63 -25.43
C VAL A 348 33.24 9.96 -26.19
N LYS A 349 31.96 10.37 -26.32
CA LYS A 349 31.63 11.63 -27.03
C LYS A 349 31.25 12.77 -26.06
N ASN A 350 30.69 12.43 -24.95
CA ASN A 350 30.24 13.38 -23.92
C ASN A 350 30.13 12.63 -22.56
N ILE A 351 29.81 13.35 -21.52
CA ILE A 351 29.67 12.83 -20.14
C ILE A 351 28.63 11.73 -20.07
N GLU A 352 27.52 11.86 -20.81
CA GLU A 352 26.44 10.88 -20.81
C GLU A 352 26.91 9.54 -21.42
N SER A 353 27.64 9.60 -22.54
CA SER A 353 28.17 8.39 -23.16
C SER A 353 29.19 7.66 -22.28
N LEU A 354 30.02 8.38 -21.52
CA LEU A 354 30.92 7.77 -20.54
C LEU A 354 30.15 7.14 -19.38
N ALA A 355 29.15 7.83 -18.86
CA ALA A 355 28.31 7.33 -17.76
C ALA A 355 27.59 6.01 -18.16
N ASP A 356 27.06 5.96 -19.40
CA ASP A 356 26.39 4.75 -19.90
C ASP A 356 27.37 3.59 -20.14
N LEU A 357 28.57 3.86 -20.64
CA LEU A 357 29.62 2.85 -20.76
C LEU A 357 30.04 2.30 -19.41
N LEU A 358 30.26 3.16 -18.42
CA LEU A 358 30.63 2.73 -17.06
C LEU A 358 29.52 1.89 -16.38
N LYS A 359 28.24 2.15 -16.67
CA LYS A 359 27.12 1.30 -16.18
C LYS A 359 27.13 -0.11 -16.77
N ASN A 360 27.65 -0.28 -17.98
CA ASN A 360 27.68 -1.56 -18.69
C ASN A 360 28.92 -2.41 -18.35
N ILE A 361 30.01 -1.76 -17.91
CA ILE A 361 31.29 -2.41 -17.58
C ILE A 361 31.30 -2.96 -16.14
N LEU A 362 30.41 -2.45 -15.30
CA LEU A 362 30.34 -2.71 -13.86
C LEU A 362 29.02 -3.37 -13.47
#